data_fc5f5a17f2014a6473e62b35d1479d93
#
_entry.id   fc5f5a17f2014a6473e62b35d1479d93
#
_cell.length_a   1.000
_cell.length_b   1.000
_cell.length_c   1.000
_cell.angle_alpha   90.00
_cell.angle_beta   90.00
_cell.angle_gamma   90.00
#
_symmetry.space_group_name_H-M   'P 1'
#
loop_
_entity.id
_entity.type
_entity.pdbx_description
1 polymer ?
#
loop_
_entity_poly.entity_id
_entity_poly.type
_entity_poly.pdbx_seq_one_letter_code
_entity_poly.pdbx_strand_id
1 'polypeptide(L)'
;MRIIYSILLLTCISGHLFAQRSETVQTNDSTFSAIKQLKEVIITAEKRELSINEIPVALSVISGKNLLNENNPDLRNLSGIVPNFYMQEGGLKLSTPLYIRGIGTVSGTPPVGLYVDGVPIFDKNAFIFDLYDIKQIEVLRGPQTTLYGRNSIIGLINIRTNPPATKFSLQAKAGISSYNSQNYMFMANLPINKVLYNKLSFAYNRTDGYFKNDFTGGKSNKSDSYDIRYQGSVFTDATWKVAFGLNYNHSFDDGYAYHAIDS
;
A
#
# COMPACT_ATOMS: atom_id res chain seq x y z
N MET A 1 -36.98 -22.76 32.40
CA MET A 1 -35.92 -23.16 31.44
C MET A 1 -36.38 -24.00 30.26
N ARG A 2 -37.37 -24.89 30.40
CA ARG A 2 -37.89 -25.72 29.26
C ARG A 2 -38.70 -24.96 28.22
N ILE A 3 -39.31 -23.86 28.54
CA ILE A 3 -40.18 -23.07 27.64
C ILE A 3 -39.34 -22.21 26.65
N ILE A 4 -38.16 -21.77 27.05
CA ILE A 4 -37.26 -20.94 26.23
C ILE A 4 -36.65 -21.75 25.08
N TYR A 5 -36.36 -23.03 25.31
CA TYR A 5 -35.83 -23.93 24.24
C TYR A 5 -36.87 -24.30 23.21
N SER A 6 -38.17 -24.33 23.57
CA SER A 6 -39.25 -24.63 22.61
C SER A 6 -39.52 -23.44 21.69
N ILE A 7 -39.32 -22.21 22.12
CA ILE A 7 -39.48 -21.02 21.29
C ILE A 7 -38.31 -20.86 20.31
N LEU A 8 -37.09 -21.21 20.72
CA LEU A 8 -35.92 -21.15 19.86
C LEU A 8 -35.94 -22.20 18.73
N LEU A 9 -36.59 -23.34 18.96
CA LEU A 9 -36.70 -24.41 17.95
C LEU A 9 -37.80 -24.11 16.88
N LEU A 10 -38.77 -23.27 17.24
CA LEU A 10 -39.87 -22.94 16.32
C LEU A 10 -39.52 -21.85 15.32
N THR A 11 -38.47 -21.05 15.58
CA THR A 11 -37.98 -19.99 14.66
C THR A 11 -37.07 -20.51 13.55
N CYS A 12 -36.55 -21.72 13.63
CA CYS A 12 -35.69 -22.33 12.60
C CYS A 12 -36.41 -23.04 11.47
N ILE A 13 -37.73 -23.22 11.54
CA ILE A 13 -38.49 -24.05 10.54
C ILE A 13 -39.21 -23.23 9.47
N SER A 14 -39.26 -21.89 9.58
CA SER A 14 -40.00 -21.05 8.62
C SER A 14 -39.17 -20.49 7.45
N GLY A 15 -37.96 -21.02 7.19
CA GLY A 15 -37.02 -20.47 6.22
C GLY A 15 -36.90 -21.15 4.85
N HIS A 16 -37.68 -22.17 4.51
CA HIS A 16 -37.50 -22.87 3.24
C HIS A 16 -38.82 -23.15 2.49
N LEU A 17 -39.32 -22.16 1.78
CA LEU A 17 -40.23 -22.35 0.66
C LEU A 17 -40.24 -21.11 -0.25
N PHE A 18 -39.13 -20.88 -0.97
CA PHE A 18 -39.19 -20.13 -2.21
C PHE A 18 -39.00 -21.08 -3.38
N ALA A 19 -40.13 -21.44 -3.99
CA ALA A 19 -40.16 -22.17 -5.23
C ALA A 19 -39.46 -21.35 -6.33
N GLN A 20 -38.52 -21.97 -7.03
CA GLN A 20 -37.92 -21.45 -8.24
C GLN A 20 -39.00 -21.30 -9.32
N ARG A 21 -39.35 -20.07 -9.65
CA ARG A 21 -40.11 -19.73 -10.82
C ARG A 21 -39.11 -19.66 -11.99
N SER A 22 -39.21 -20.63 -12.90
CA SER A 22 -38.50 -20.60 -14.17
C SER A 22 -38.99 -19.40 -14.97
N GLU A 23 -38.23 -18.31 -15.02
CA GLU A 23 -38.43 -17.25 -16.00
C GLU A 23 -37.84 -17.73 -17.33
N THR A 24 -38.69 -17.81 -18.32
CA THR A 24 -38.34 -17.99 -19.73
C THR A 24 -37.44 -16.83 -20.12
N VAL A 25 -36.18 -17.12 -20.40
CA VAL A 25 -35.22 -16.18 -20.97
C VAL A 25 -35.70 -15.81 -22.37
N GLN A 26 -36.33 -14.64 -22.51
CA GLN A 26 -36.45 -14.00 -23.81
C GLN A 26 -35.07 -13.46 -24.18
N THR A 27 -34.42 -14.10 -25.11
CA THR A 27 -33.24 -13.59 -25.79
C THR A 27 -33.65 -12.38 -26.63
N ASN A 28 -33.64 -11.20 -26.02
CA ASN A 28 -33.55 -9.96 -26.77
C ASN A 28 -32.06 -9.72 -27.10
N ASP A 29 -31.69 -10.24 -28.25
CA ASP A 29 -30.44 -9.94 -28.95
C ASP A 29 -30.51 -8.51 -29.44
N SER A 30 -30.08 -7.55 -28.66
CA SER A 30 -29.59 -6.20 -29.01
C SER A 30 -29.46 -5.30 -27.78
N THR A 31 -28.58 -5.68 -26.83
CA THR A 31 -27.94 -4.71 -25.97
C THR A 31 -26.45 -4.77 -26.24
N PHE A 32 -25.98 -3.94 -27.16
CA PHE A 32 -24.62 -3.47 -27.09
C PHE A 32 -24.45 -2.94 -25.66
N SER A 33 -23.88 -3.75 -24.81
CA SER A 33 -23.52 -3.37 -23.45
C SER A 33 -22.76 -2.08 -23.59
N ALA A 34 -23.27 -0.99 -23.00
CA ALA A 34 -22.60 0.28 -22.99
C ALA A 34 -21.13 0.02 -22.65
N ILE A 35 -20.26 0.32 -23.58
CA ILE A 35 -18.81 0.15 -23.42
C ILE A 35 -18.49 0.92 -22.14
N LYS A 36 -18.25 0.19 -21.04
CA LYS A 36 -17.87 0.79 -19.77
C LYS A 36 -16.53 1.44 -20.02
N GLN A 37 -16.53 2.73 -20.27
CA GLN A 37 -15.29 3.48 -20.39
C GLN A 37 -14.51 3.28 -19.10
N LEU A 38 -13.42 2.54 -19.19
CA LEU A 38 -12.49 2.39 -18.08
C LEU A 38 -11.90 3.76 -17.82
N LYS A 39 -11.86 4.14 -16.56
CA LYS A 39 -11.25 5.39 -16.15
C LYS A 39 -9.79 5.39 -16.58
N GLU A 40 -9.39 6.38 -17.35
CA GLU A 40 -8.01 6.54 -17.78
C GLU A 40 -7.06 6.57 -16.58
N VAL A 41 -5.95 5.85 -16.68
CA VAL A 41 -4.92 5.82 -15.66
C VAL A 41 -3.97 6.98 -15.93
N ILE A 42 -4.06 8.01 -15.10
CA ILE A 42 -3.17 9.18 -15.14
C ILE A 42 -1.98 8.89 -14.23
N ILE A 43 -0.79 9.12 -14.74
CA ILE A 43 0.46 8.96 -14.01
C ILE A 43 1.17 10.31 -13.83
N THR A 44 2.08 10.34 -12.87
CA THR A 44 2.83 11.57 -12.52
C THR A 44 4.34 11.35 -12.49
N ALA A 45 4.81 10.16 -12.87
CA ALA A 45 6.22 9.79 -12.79
C ALA A 45 7.12 10.56 -13.78
N GLU A 46 6.60 11.32 -14.71
CA GLU A 46 7.38 12.25 -15.53
C GLU A 46 7.28 13.72 -15.07
N LYS A 47 6.91 13.94 -13.80
CA LYS A 47 6.68 15.27 -13.19
C LYS A 47 5.58 16.09 -13.86
N ARG A 48 4.76 15.44 -14.66
CA ARG A 48 3.54 15.96 -15.30
C ARG A 48 2.49 14.87 -15.34
N GLU A 49 1.25 15.25 -15.41
CA GLU A 49 0.14 14.31 -15.57
C GLU A 49 0.07 13.86 -17.03
N LEU A 50 0.25 12.56 -17.26
CA LEU A 50 0.21 11.95 -18.58
C LEU A 50 -0.69 10.71 -18.54
N SER A 51 -1.26 10.40 -19.70
CA SER A 51 -1.86 9.08 -19.92
C SER A 51 -0.78 8.00 -19.95
N ILE A 52 -1.08 6.82 -19.41
CA ILE A 52 -0.17 5.66 -19.42
C ILE A 52 0.28 5.31 -20.86
N ASN A 53 -0.57 5.58 -21.85
CA ASN A 53 -0.31 5.28 -23.27
C ASN A 53 0.69 6.24 -23.93
N GLU A 54 0.97 7.38 -23.31
CA GLU A 54 1.86 8.40 -23.85
C GLU A 54 3.32 8.22 -23.41
N ILE A 55 3.60 7.23 -22.58
CA ILE A 55 4.91 7.03 -21.96
C ILE A 55 5.70 5.96 -22.67
N PRO A 56 6.86 6.31 -23.25
CA PRO A 56 7.71 5.36 -23.96
C PRO A 56 8.60 4.51 -23.05
N VAL A 57 8.17 4.26 -21.81
CA VAL A 57 8.94 3.49 -20.81
C VAL A 57 8.09 2.35 -20.26
N ALA A 58 8.72 1.20 -19.98
CA ALA A 58 8.03 0.10 -19.32
C ALA A 58 7.59 0.51 -17.91
N LEU A 59 6.29 0.64 -17.72
CA LEU A 59 5.65 1.13 -16.52
C LEU A 59 4.68 0.10 -15.95
N SER A 60 4.61 0.01 -14.63
CA SER A 60 3.54 -0.68 -13.92
C SER A 60 2.89 0.30 -12.94
N VAL A 61 1.56 0.33 -12.91
CA VAL A 61 0.79 1.17 -11.98
C VAL A 61 -0.05 0.29 -11.09
N ILE A 62 0.12 0.44 -9.80
CA ILE A 62 -0.62 -0.30 -8.76
C ILE A 62 -1.52 0.69 -8.04
N SER A 63 -2.82 0.44 -8.04
CA SER A 63 -3.78 1.25 -7.29
C SER A 63 -3.66 0.98 -5.80
N GLY A 64 -3.74 2.03 -4.98
CA GLY A 64 -3.78 1.88 -3.53
C GLY A 64 -4.95 1.04 -3.02
N LYS A 65 -6.06 0.95 -3.78
CA LYS A 65 -7.17 0.06 -3.44
C LYS A 65 -6.78 -1.42 -3.46
N ASN A 66 -5.89 -1.83 -4.34
CA ASN A 66 -5.40 -3.21 -4.40
C ASN A 66 -4.53 -3.53 -3.18
N LEU A 67 -3.80 -2.55 -2.68
CA LEU A 67 -2.96 -2.70 -1.49
C LEU A 67 -3.77 -2.75 -0.19
N LEU A 68 -4.93 -2.11 -0.14
CA LEU A 68 -5.78 -2.10 1.07
C LEU A 68 -6.30 -3.48 1.48
N ASN A 69 -6.37 -4.41 0.54
CA ASN A 69 -6.82 -5.78 0.79
C ASN A 69 -5.71 -6.66 1.39
N GLU A 70 -4.49 -6.20 1.36
CA GLU A 70 -3.37 -6.91 1.95
C GLU A 70 -3.19 -6.54 3.44
N ASN A 71 -2.69 -7.49 4.22
CA ASN A 71 -2.32 -7.22 5.59
C ASN A 71 -0.90 -6.66 5.60
N ASN A 72 -0.76 -5.41 6.08
CA ASN A 72 0.50 -4.73 6.22
C ASN A 72 1.35 -4.70 4.91
N PRO A 73 0.84 -4.08 3.83
CA PRO A 73 1.56 -4.02 2.57
C PRO A 73 2.80 -3.12 2.68
N ASP A 74 3.91 -3.59 2.13
CA ASP A 74 5.12 -2.81 1.94
C ASP A 74 5.64 -2.94 0.49
N LEU A 75 6.78 -2.32 0.17
CA LEU A 75 7.35 -2.39 -1.18
C LEU A 75 7.75 -3.80 -1.60
N ARG A 76 7.99 -4.72 -0.68
CA ARG A 76 8.34 -6.13 -0.98
C ARG A 76 7.17 -6.85 -1.67
N ASN A 77 5.94 -6.50 -1.33
CA ASN A 77 4.74 -7.06 -1.96
C ASN A 77 4.67 -6.78 -3.47
N LEU A 78 5.35 -5.74 -3.94
CA LEU A 78 5.41 -5.44 -5.38
C LEU A 78 6.17 -6.51 -6.18
N SER A 79 7.02 -7.32 -5.54
CA SER A 79 7.78 -8.40 -6.20
C SER A 79 6.89 -9.46 -6.84
N GLY A 80 5.70 -9.69 -6.29
CA GLY A 80 4.72 -10.61 -6.86
C GLY A 80 3.81 -10.00 -7.95
N ILE A 81 3.80 -8.68 -8.08
CA ILE A 81 2.84 -7.94 -8.91
C ILE A 81 3.52 -7.26 -10.09
N VAL A 82 4.72 -6.71 -9.89
CA VAL A 82 5.45 -5.93 -10.90
C VAL A 82 6.44 -6.83 -11.64
N PRO A 83 6.31 -7.02 -12.96
CA PRO A 83 7.25 -7.82 -13.72
C PRO A 83 8.67 -7.27 -13.63
N ASN A 84 9.66 -8.16 -13.49
CA ASN A 84 11.09 -7.82 -13.39
C ASN A 84 11.45 -6.88 -12.22
N PHE A 85 10.61 -6.82 -11.21
CA PHE A 85 10.89 -6.17 -9.92
C PHE A 85 11.08 -7.25 -8.86
N TYR A 86 12.12 -7.15 -8.09
CA TYR A 86 12.41 -8.09 -7.02
C TYR A 86 12.95 -7.34 -5.80
N MET A 87 12.25 -7.47 -4.70
CA MET A 87 12.61 -6.93 -3.39
C MET A 87 12.19 -7.96 -2.35
N GLN A 88 13.15 -8.63 -1.75
CA GLN A 88 12.89 -9.70 -0.79
C GLN A 88 13.55 -9.38 0.54
N GLU A 89 13.00 -9.92 1.59
CA GLU A 89 13.60 -9.82 2.91
C GLU A 89 14.93 -10.57 2.96
N GLY A 90 15.98 -9.86 3.36
CA GLY A 90 17.34 -10.39 3.43
C GLY A 90 17.82 -10.70 4.86
N GLY A 91 16.89 -11.00 5.75
CA GLY A 91 17.18 -11.29 7.16
C GLY A 91 17.14 -10.06 8.08
N LEU A 92 17.51 -8.92 7.57
CA LEU A 92 17.35 -7.60 8.19
C LEU A 92 16.65 -6.68 7.22
N LYS A 93 15.76 -5.83 7.67
CA LYS A 93 15.14 -4.79 6.82
C LYS A 93 16.22 -3.95 6.13
N LEU A 94 17.29 -3.62 6.84
CA LEU A 94 18.43 -2.85 6.33
C LEU A 94 19.15 -3.51 5.16
N SER A 95 19.13 -4.84 5.06
CA SER A 95 19.84 -5.60 4.02
C SER A 95 18.92 -6.09 2.89
N THR A 96 17.71 -5.57 2.81
CA THR A 96 16.75 -5.96 1.77
C THR A 96 17.30 -5.61 0.38
N PRO A 97 17.59 -6.59 -0.49
CA PRO A 97 18.02 -6.33 -1.84
C PRO A 97 16.87 -5.82 -2.70
N LEU A 98 17.17 -4.89 -3.60
CA LEU A 98 16.23 -4.34 -4.56
C LEU A 98 16.81 -4.45 -5.96
N TYR A 99 16.09 -5.13 -6.83
CA TYR A 99 16.47 -5.36 -8.23
C TYR A 99 15.37 -4.97 -9.19
N ILE A 100 15.74 -4.33 -10.29
CA ILE A 100 14.90 -4.14 -11.46
C ILE A 100 15.63 -4.70 -12.67
N ARG A 101 15.00 -5.62 -13.41
CA ARG A 101 15.58 -6.32 -14.56
C ARG A 101 16.90 -7.03 -14.22
N GLY A 102 17.02 -7.57 -13.02
CA GLY A 102 18.21 -8.26 -12.54
C GLY A 102 19.36 -7.36 -12.11
N ILE A 103 19.26 -6.05 -12.27
CA ILE A 103 20.27 -5.08 -11.83
C ILE A 103 19.81 -4.48 -10.48
N GLY A 104 20.69 -4.44 -9.50
CA GLY A 104 20.33 -3.93 -8.17
C GLY A 104 21.50 -3.97 -7.22
N THR A 105 21.22 -3.81 -5.93
CA THR A 105 22.24 -3.85 -4.88
C THR A 105 21.66 -4.42 -3.58
N VAL A 106 22.51 -5.15 -2.87
CA VAL A 106 22.24 -5.60 -1.50
C VAL A 106 22.69 -4.54 -0.50
N SER A 107 23.78 -3.82 -0.78
CA SER A 107 24.36 -2.81 0.10
C SER A 107 24.74 -1.55 -0.69
N GLY A 108 24.91 -0.44 0.02
CA GLY A 108 25.28 0.84 -0.59
C GLY A 108 24.10 1.61 -1.17
N THR A 109 24.40 2.55 -2.04
CA THR A 109 23.40 3.43 -2.65
C THR A 109 22.53 2.67 -3.65
N PRO A 110 21.20 2.66 -3.51
CA PRO A 110 20.33 1.97 -4.45
C PRO A 110 20.36 2.64 -5.83
N PRO A 111 20.45 1.86 -6.91
CA PRO A 111 20.39 2.41 -8.26
C PRO A 111 18.95 2.68 -8.72
N VAL A 112 17.97 2.44 -7.87
CA VAL A 112 16.53 2.71 -8.07
C VAL A 112 16.14 3.93 -7.25
N GLY A 113 15.52 4.92 -7.88
CA GLY A 113 14.97 6.09 -7.20
C GLY A 113 13.66 5.74 -6.49
N LEU A 114 13.50 6.22 -5.26
CA LEU A 114 12.24 6.18 -4.54
C LEU A 114 11.78 7.62 -4.25
N TYR A 115 10.55 7.89 -4.62
CA TYR A 115 9.91 9.18 -4.39
C TYR A 115 8.55 8.98 -3.72
N VAL A 116 8.25 9.79 -2.73
CA VAL A 116 6.95 9.84 -2.06
C VAL A 116 6.42 11.26 -2.18
N ASP A 117 5.32 11.44 -2.89
CA ASP A 117 4.71 12.75 -3.18
C ASP A 117 5.70 13.77 -3.77
N GLY A 118 6.65 13.29 -4.59
CA GLY A 118 7.68 14.11 -5.22
C GLY A 118 8.92 14.35 -4.37
N VAL A 119 8.96 13.89 -3.12
CA VAL A 119 10.12 13.98 -2.23
C VAL A 119 11.01 12.75 -2.40
N PRO A 120 12.29 12.90 -2.73
CA PRO A 120 13.20 11.76 -2.89
C PRO A 120 13.59 11.15 -1.54
N ILE A 121 13.60 9.81 -1.49
CA ILE A 121 14.15 9.03 -0.40
C ILE A 121 15.49 8.46 -0.87
N PHE A 122 16.58 8.89 -0.26
CA PHE A 122 17.92 8.51 -0.70
C PHE A 122 18.52 7.35 0.08
N ASP A 123 18.05 7.13 1.30
CA ASP A 123 18.52 6.05 2.14
C ASP A 123 17.72 4.77 1.83
N LYS A 124 18.41 3.71 1.43
CA LYS A 124 17.80 2.39 1.16
C LYS A 124 17.06 1.84 2.39
N ASN A 125 17.56 2.12 3.58
CA ASN A 125 16.94 1.66 4.82
C ASN A 125 15.53 2.23 5.03
N ALA A 126 15.29 3.41 4.47
CA ALA A 126 13.99 4.06 4.48
C ALA A 126 13.04 3.59 3.35
N PHE A 127 13.42 2.58 2.54
CA PHE A 127 12.56 2.02 1.51
C PHE A 127 11.51 1.04 2.08
N ILE A 128 11.75 0.51 3.27
CA ILE A 128 10.80 -0.38 3.93
C ILE A 128 9.96 0.42 4.91
N PHE A 129 8.82 0.85 4.44
CA PHE A 129 7.81 1.54 5.24
C PHE A 129 6.41 1.04 4.83
N ASP A 130 5.47 1.23 5.72
CA ASP A 130 4.10 0.76 5.54
C ASP A 130 3.38 1.54 4.44
N LEU A 131 2.84 0.82 3.47
CA LEU A 131 2.10 1.38 2.34
C LEU A 131 0.63 1.59 2.71
N TYR A 132 0.36 2.58 3.54
CA TYR A 132 -1.00 2.97 3.89
C TYR A 132 -1.34 4.33 3.27
N ASP A 133 -2.63 4.56 3.07
CA ASP A 133 -3.14 5.82 2.51
C ASP A 133 -2.53 6.17 1.13
N ILE A 134 -2.28 5.15 0.33
CA ILE A 134 -1.69 5.27 -1.00
C ILE A 134 -2.79 5.46 -2.04
N LYS A 135 -2.61 6.41 -2.93
CA LYS A 135 -3.43 6.61 -4.12
C LYS A 135 -3.00 5.64 -5.21
N GLN A 136 -1.71 5.63 -5.52
CA GLN A 136 -1.09 4.74 -6.51
C GLN A 136 0.43 4.65 -6.32
N ILE A 137 0.99 3.56 -6.81
CA ILE A 137 2.43 3.35 -6.93
C ILE A 137 2.74 3.16 -8.41
N GLU A 138 3.70 3.90 -8.91
CA GLU A 138 4.18 3.86 -10.28
C GLU A 138 5.61 3.30 -10.26
N VAL A 139 5.85 2.20 -10.97
CA VAL A 139 7.19 1.59 -11.08
C VAL A 139 7.66 1.69 -12.52
N LEU A 140 8.61 2.59 -12.79
CA LEU A 140 9.25 2.77 -14.08
C LEU A 140 10.50 1.88 -14.13
N ARG A 141 10.55 1.03 -15.14
CA ARG A 141 11.64 0.08 -15.35
C ARG A 141 12.50 0.51 -16.52
N GLY A 142 13.47 1.36 -16.22
CA GLY A 142 14.42 1.93 -17.17
C GLY A 142 15.01 3.23 -16.61
N PRO A 143 16.09 3.76 -17.22
CA PRO A 143 16.78 4.95 -16.76
C PRO A 143 15.85 6.17 -16.68
N GLN A 144 15.89 6.87 -15.54
CA GLN A 144 15.11 8.09 -15.28
C GLN A 144 16.01 9.25 -14.77
N THR A 145 17.30 9.16 -15.04
CA THR A 145 18.31 10.10 -14.50
C THR A 145 18.12 11.53 -14.95
N THR A 146 17.59 11.75 -16.14
CA THR A 146 17.37 13.11 -16.70
C THR A 146 16.37 13.92 -15.86
N LEU A 147 15.30 13.28 -15.39
CA LEU A 147 14.24 13.94 -14.62
C LEU A 147 14.44 13.84 -13.10
N TYR A 148 15.05 12.76 -12.64
CA TYR A 148 15.11 12.40 -11.23
C TYR A 148 16.53 12.40 -10.64
N GLY A 149 17.55 12.57 -11.50
CA GLY A 149 18.94 12.68 -11.06
C GLY A 149 19.50 11.37 -10.50
N ARG A 150 20.20 11.45 -9.37
CA ARG A 150 20.90 10.32 -8.77
C ARG A 150 19.92 9.20 -8.35
N ASN A 151 20.43 7.98 -8.25
CA ASN A 151 19.70 6.78 -7.81
C ASN A 151 18.58 6.30 -8.74
N SER A 152 18.41 6.87 -9.94
CA SER A 152 17.38 6.46 -10.90
C SER A 152 17.95 5.88 -12.19
N ILE A 153 19.07 5.15 -12.08
CA ILE A 153 19.83 4.59 -13.22
C ILE A 153 19.08 3.42 -13.86
N ILE A 154 18.48 2.55 -13.05
CA ILE A 154 17.79 1.34 -13.54
C ILE A 154 16.27 1.41 -13.45
N GLY A 155 15.76 2.36 -12.68
CA GLY A 155 14.33 2.53 -12.49
C GLY A 155 13.96 3.56 -11.44
N LEU A 156 12.67 3.74 -11.31
CA LEU A 156 12.05 4.67 -10.37
C LEU A 156 10.80 4.05 -9.76
N ILE A 157 10.63 4.22 -8.47
CA ILE A 157 9.40 3.94 -7.75
C ILE A 157 8.84 5.29 -7.30
N ASN A 158 7.67 5.66 -7.82
CA ASN A 158 6.98 6.90 -7.46
C ASN A 158 5.69 6.57 -6.72
N ILE A 159 5.62 6.93 -5.46
CA ILE A 159 4.48 6.68 -4.58
C ILE A 159 3.70 7.99 -4.44
N ARG A 160 2.41 7.91 -4.70
CA ARG A 160 1.48 9.00 -4.49
C ARG A 160 0.51 8.64 -3.38
N THR A 161 0.43 9.48 -2.37
CA THR A 161 -0.56 9.34 -1.30
C THR A 161 -1.89 9.98 -1.69
N ASN A 162 -2.96 9.63 -1.00
CA ASN A 162 -4.22 10.30 -1.20
C ASN A 162 -4.14 11.74 -0.66
N PRO A 163 -4.45 12.77 -1.42
CA PRO A 163 -4.49 14.14 -0.91
C PRO A 163 -5.62 14.32 0.11
N PRO A 164 -5.57 15.39 0.94
CA PRO A 164 -6.69 15.76 1.79
C PRO A 164 -7.99 15.90 1.01
N ALA A 165 -9.08 15.31 1.52
CA ALA A 165 -10.38 15.35 0.87
C ALA A 165 -11.14 16.64 1.22
N THR A 166 -12.01 17.07 0.31
CA THR A 166 -12.87 18.26 0.47
C THR A 166 -14.05 18.02 1.42
N LYS A 167 -14.30 16.76 1.79
CA LYS A 167 -15.37 16.37 2.72
C LYS A 167 -14.77 15.70 3.95
N PHE A 168 -15.39 15.93 5.09
CA PHE A 168 -15.07 15.21 6.32
C PHE A 168 -15.23 13.70 6.09
N SER A 169 -14.24 12.94 6.50
CA SER A 169 -14.31 11.49 6.50
C SER A 169 -13.35 10.89 7.51
N LEU A 170 -13.76 9.78 8.10
CA LEU A 170 -12.96 8.96 8.98
C LEU A 170 -12.87 7.56 8.39
N GLN A 171 -11.69 6.98 8.45
CA GLN A 171 -11.45 5.60 8.09
C GLN A 171 -10.57 4.96 9.16
N ALA A 172 -10.94 3.77 9.58
CA ALA A 172 -10.16 2.98 10.52
C ALA A 172 -10.11 1.54 10.04
N LYS A 173 -8.95 0.91 10.20
CA LYS A 173 -8.75 -0.51 9.95
C LYS A 173 -8.03 -1.08 11.17
N ALA A 174 -8.46 -2.25 11.63
CA ALA A 174 -7.79 -3.03 12.66
C ALA A 174 -7.69 -4.47 12.19
N GLY A 175 -6.55 -5.08 12.40
CA GLY A 175 -6.30 -6.46 12.05
C GLY A 175 -5.46 -7.15 13.11
N ILE A 176 -5.78 -8.41 13.37
CA ILE A 176 -5.00 -9.30 14.22
C ILE A 176 -4.79 -10.58 13.44
N SER A 177 -3.57 -11.09 13.47
CA SER A 177 -3.22 -12.34 12.79
C SER A 177 -2.24 -13.18 13.58
N SER A 178 -1.76 -14.28 13.00
CA SER A 178 -0.82 -15.20 13.65
C SER A 178 0.42 -14.47 14.16
N TYR A 179 1.11 -15.07 15.13
CA TYR A 179 2.32 -14.53 15.77
C TYR A 179 2.09 -13.20 16.51
N ASN A 180 0.86 -13.02 17.05
CA ASN A 180 0.43 -11.79 17.70
C ASN A 180 0.65 -10.55 16.80
N SER A 181 0.51 -10.74 15.50
CA SER A 181 0.62 -9.63 14.57
C SER A 181 -0.61 -8.74 14.67
N GLN A 182 -0.38 -7.45 14.83
CA GLN A 182 -1.40 -6.43 15.02
C GLN A 182 -1.15 -5.31 14.02
N ASN A 183 -2.19 -4.87 13.34
CA ASN A 183 -2.13 -3.69 12.49
C ASN A 183 -3.33 -2.78 12.78
N TYR A 184 -3.04 -1.53 12.99
CA TYR A 184 -4.04 -0.49 13.19
C TYR A 184 -3.77 0.68 12.24
N MET A 185 -4.80 1.15 11.60
CA MET A 185 -4.72 2.30 10.70
C MET A 185 -5.88 3.23 10.99
N PHE A 186 -5.59 4.51 11.00
CA PHE A 186 -6.58 5.56 11.17
C PHE A 186 -6.29 6.71 10.21
N MET A 187 -7.33 7.23 9.56
CA MET A 187 -7.24 8.38 8.67
C MET A 187 -8.42 9.30 8.90
N ALA A 188 -8.15 10.58 9.07
CA ALA A 188 -9.14 11.62 9.22
C ALA A 188 -8.93 12.73 8.20
N ASN A 189 -9.90 12.97 7.34
CA ASN A 189 -9.97 14.17 6.52
C ASN A 189 -10.75 15.25 7.26
N LEU A 190 -10.12 16.40 7.46
CA LEU A 190 -10.59 17.50 8.29
C LEU A 190 -10.59 18.80 7.46
N PRO A 191 -11.61 19.00 6.58
CA PRO A 191 -11.75 20.27 5.88
C PRO A 191 -12.13 21.36 6.87
N ILE A 192 -11.33 22.43 6.95
CA ILE A 192 -11.62 23.55 7.83
C ILE A 192 -12.59 24.52 7.14
N ASN A 193 -12.37 24.78 5.87
CA ASN A 193 -13.20 25.64 5.03
C ASN A 193 -13.05 25.26 3.56
N LYS A 194 -13.54 26.08 2.63
CA LYS A 194 -13.44 25.85 1.17
C LYS A 194 -12.03 26.06 0.60
N VAL A 195 -11.09 26.55 1.41
CA VAL A 195 -9.72 26.88 1.02
C VAL A 195 -8.71 25.94 1.65
N LEU A 196 -8.89 25.55 2.92
CA LEU A 196 -7.93 24.76 3.69
C LEU A 196 -8.49 23.37 3.98
N TYR A 197 -7.82 22.38 3.49
CA TYR A 197 -8.11 20.96 3.70
C TYR A 197 -6.94 20.29 4.41
N ASN A 198 -7.23 19.55 5.47
CA ASN A 198 -6.25 18.86 6.28
C ASN A 198 -6.56 17.36 6.30
N LYS A 199 -5.52 16.58 6.52
CA LYS A 199 -5.62 15.15 6.72
C LYS A 199 -4.58 14.70 7.73
N LEU A 200 -5.01 13.87 8.65
CA LEU A 200 -4.15 13.15 9.59
C LEU A 200 -4.29 11.66 9.31
N SER A 201 -3.17 10.99 9.19
CA SER A 201 -3.09 9.54 9.00
C SER A 201 -2.14 8.95 10.02
N PHE A 202 -2.50 7.77 10.53
CA PHE A 202 -1.72 7.01 11.49
C PHE A 202 -1.73 5.54 11.10
N ALA A 203 -0.59 4.88 11.21
CA ALA A 203 -0.48 3.43 11.10
C ALA A 203 0.40 2.89 12.23
N TYR A 204 0.03 1.73 12.75
CA TYR A 204 0.79 0.97 13.72
C TYR A 204 0.81 -0.49 13.30
N ASN A 205 1.99 -1.09 13.28
CA ASN A 205 2.17 -2.49 12.97
C ASN A 205 3.12 -3.12 13.98
N ARG A 206 2.77 -4.33 14.43
CA ARG A 206 3.57 -5.13 15.36
C ARG A 206 3.49 -6.61 15.02
N THR A 207 4.58 -7.31 15.22
CA THR A 207 4.61 -8.77 15.25
C THR A 207 5.62 -9.27 16.30
N ASP A 208 5.29 -10.32 17.01
CA ASP A 208 6.19 -10.95 17.98
C ASP A 208 7.24 -11.84 17.32
N GLY A 209 7.26 -11.90 15.98
CA GLY A 209 8.18 -12.74 15.22
C GLY A 209 7.75 -14.21 15.18
N TYR A 210 8.26 -14.92 14.20
CA TYR A 210 7.86 -16.30 13.90
C TYR A 210 9.02 -17.29 13.94
N PHE A 211 10.27 -16.84 13.91
CA PHE A 211 11.42 -17.71 14.09
C PHE A 211 11.71 -17.95 15.57
N LYS A 212 12.03 -19.19 15.90
CA LYS A 212 12.54 -19.54 17.21
C LYS A 212 14.05 -19.28 17.25
N ASN A 213 14.50 -18.55 18.24
CA ASN A 213 15.92 -18.37 18.52
C ASN A 213 16.36 -19.42 19.51
N ASP A 214 17.06 -20.45 19.06
CA ASP A 214 17.48 -21.57 19.91
C ASP A 214 18.56 -21.18 20.94
N PHE A 215 19.27 -20.09 20.72
CA PHE A 215 20.27 -19.59 21.65
C PHE A 215 19.64 -18.83 22.83
N THR A 216 18.69 -17.96 22.55
CA THR A 216 18.04 -17.13 23.60
C THR A 216 16.76 -17.77 24.16
N GLY A 217 16.25 -18.82 23.51
CA GLY A 217 14.95 -19.45 23.80
C GLY A 217 13.73 -18.59 23.44
N GLY A 218 13.94 -17.38 22.93
CA GLY A 218 12.90 -16.44 22.51
C GLY A 218 12.51 -16.57 21.04
N LYS A 219 11.69 -15.62 20.57
CA LYS A 219 11.38 -15.47 19.16
C LYS A 219 12.25 -14.37 18.57
N SER A 220 12.61 -14.49 17.29
CA SER A 220 13.27 -13.47 16.48
C SER A 220 12.40 -13.05 15.31
N ASN A 221 12.81 -12.02 14.59
CA ASN A 221 12.04 -11.32 13.56
C ASN A 221 10.83 -10.57 14.15
N LYS A 222 10.99 -10.03 15.34
CA LYS A 222 10.03 -9.10 15.92
C LYS A 222 10.11 -7.78 15.17
N SER A 223 8.98 -7.18 14.94
CA SER A 223 8.90 -5.86 14.32
C SER A 223 7.84 -5.04 15.03
N ASP A 224 8.15 -3.76 15.23
CA ASP A 224 7.24 -2.77 15.79
C ASP A 224 7.46 -1.48 15.00
N SER A 225 6.40 -0.94 14.40
CA SER A 225 6.49 0.29 13.62
C SER A 225 5.26 1.16 13.83
N TYR A 226 5.48 2.47 13.83
CA TYR A 226 4.40 3.43 13.73
C TYR A 226 4.77 4.56 12.77
N ASP A 227 3.76 5.02 12.07
CA ASP A 227 3.87 6.11 11.11
C ASP A 227 2.75 7.13 11.36
N ILE A 228 3.13 8.41 11.37
CA ILE A 228 2.21 9.53 11.54
C ILE A 228 2.43 10.48 10.37
N ARG A 229 1.37 10.76 9.62
CA ARG A 229 1.41 11.67 8.48
C ARG A 229 0.36 12.76 8.62
N TYR A 230 0.80 14.00 8.53
CA TYR A 230 -0.07 15.15 8.40
C TYR A 230 0.09 15.77 7.03
N GLN A 231 -1.00 16.07 6.36
CA GLN A 231 -1.03 16.70 5.05
C GLN A 231 -2.00 17.87 5.06
N GLY A 232 -1.59 18.97 4.44
CA GLY A 232 -2.43 20.12 4.22
C GLY A 232 -2.46 20.51 2.75
N SER A 233 -3.59 21.04 2.30
CA SER A 233 -3.74 21.65 0.98
C SER A 233 -4.49 22.95 1.12
N VAL A 234 -3.91 24.02 0.58
CA VAL A 234 -4.50 25.36 0.53
C VAL A 234 -4.78 25.71 -0.93
N PHE A 235 -6.01 26.07 -1.23
CA PHE A 235 -6.42 26.60 -2.53
C PHE A 235 -6.65 28.10 -2.38
N THR A 236 -5.75 28.92 -2.93
CA THR A 236 -5.85 30.39 -2.79
C THR A 236 -6.89 30.99 -3.73
N ASP A 237 -7.05 30.37 -4.91
CA ASP A 237 -8.05 30.64 -5.95
C ASP A 237 -8.06 29.47 -6.94
N ALA A 238 -8.73 29.64 -8.08
CA ALA A 238 -8.83 28.59 -9.09
C ALA A 238 -7.47 28.16 -9.68
N THR A 239 -6.42 28.95 -9.48
CA THR A 239 -5.13 28.78 -10.17
C THR A 239 -4.04 28.17 -9.28
N TRP A 240 -4.01 28.50 -7.98
CA TRP A 240 -2.92 28.11 -7.11
C TRP A 240 -3.35 27.09 -6.06
N LYS A 241 -2.59 26.02 -5.99
CA LYS A 241 -2.69 25.01 -4.93
C LYS A 241 -1.34 24.87 -4.24
N VAL A 242 -1.30 25.13 -2.96
CA VAL A 242 -0.15 24.85 -2.09
C VAL A 242 -0.43 23.59 -1.30
N ALA A 243 0.45 22.61 -1.40
CA ALA A 243 0.39 21.38 -0.62
C ALA A 243 1.61 21.29 0.29
N PHE A 244 1.42 20.85 1.52
CA PHE A 244 2.49 20.62 2.49
C PHE A 244 2.21 19.36 3.28
N GLY A 245 3.27 18.75 3.80
CA GLY A 245 3.16 17.52 4.58
C GLY A 245 4.29 17.37 5.57
N LEU A 246 3.99 16.67 6.65
CA LEU A 246 4.94 16.18 7.62
C LEU A 246 4.72 14.68 7.77
N ASN A 247 5.81 13.92 7.74
CA ASN A 247 5.77 12.48 7.98
C ASN A 247 6.80 12.13 9.06
N TYR A 248 6.37 11.35 10.03
CA TYR A 248 7.24 10.77 11.03
C TYR A 248 7.04 9.26 11.03
N ASN A 249 8.12 8.53 10.82
CA ASN A 249 8.13 7.08 10.88
C ASN A 249 9.15 6.61 11.91
N HIS A 250 8.76 5.63 12.71
CA HIS A 250 9.65 4.89 13.59
C HIS A 250 9.44 3.40 13.39
N SER A 251 10.53 2.65 13.25
CA SER A 251 10.46 1.21 13.20
C SER A 251 11.59 0.58 13.98
N PHE A 252 11.28 -0.51 14.66
CA PHE A 252 12.22 -1.39 15.34
C PHE A 252 12.06 -2.79 14.78
N ASP A 253 13.19 -3.41 14.43
CA ASP A 253 13.25 -4.77 13.91
C ASP A 253 14.44 -5.50 14.52
N ASP A 254 14.24 -6.67 15.09
CA ASP A 254 15.30 -7.47 15.70
C ASP A 254 15.98 -8.44 14.70
N GLY A 255 15.49 -8.49 13.45
CA GLY A 255 16.06 -9.33 12.40
C GLY A 255 15.92 -10.83 12.63
N TYR A 256 16.64 -11.61 11.81
CA TYR A 256 16.69 -13.07 11.95
C TYR A 256 17.81 -13.50 12.88
N ALA A 257 17.58 -14.63 13.57
CA ALA A 257 18.65 -15.34 14.24
C ALA A 257 19.50 -16.05 13.19
N TYR A 258 20.76 -15.63 13.03
CA TYR A 258 21.75 -16.35 12.22
C TYR A 258 22.46 -17.38 13.07
N HIS A 259 22.64 -18.59 12.54
CA HIS A 259 23.49 -19.61 13.12
C HIS A 259 24.78 -19.71 12.29
N ALA A 260 25.92 -19.52 12.94
CA ALA A 260 27.20 -19.83 12.32
C ALA A 260 27.37 -21.35 12.33
N ILE A 261 27.48 -21.96 11.16
CA ILE A 261 27.87 -23.37 11.03
C ILE A 261 29.37 -23.39 11.04
N ASP A 262 29.97 -23.89 12.12
CA ASP A 262 31.40 -24.19 12.16
C ASP A 262 31.67 -25.28 11.12
N SER A 263 32.53 -24.97 10.13
CA SER A 263 32.97 -25.88 9.08
C SER A 263 34.09 -26.77 9.53
#